data_4875dd784271f01e64ee559b726440c8
#
_entry.id   4875dd784271f01e64ee559b726440c8
#
_cell.length_a   1.000
_cell.length_b   1.000
_cell.length_c   1.000
_cell.angle_alpha   90.00
_cell.angle_beta   90.00
_cell.angle_gamma   90.00
#
_symmetry.space_group_name_H-M   'P 1'
#
loop_
_entity.id
_entity.type
_entity.pdbx_description
1 polymer ?
#
loop_
_entity_poly.entity_id
_entity_poly.type
_entity_poly.pdbx_seq_one_letter_code
_entity_poly.pdbx_strand_id
1 'polypeptide(L)'
;SLISTATRYIYNFFIGPRYSADDLGYYGQAFKFHQIPYNVITSTITGVSYPVFSSLNNEKERQMLYIQKIMRMTAFITFPVMIGLYCIAPNFISVILTDKWMPMLPYFKILILAGIAMPFINLNLNIFNVIGKPRLYFQMEFLRNGLIIALLFVLNSTIEIMLYGYLI
;
A
#
# COMPACT_ATOMS: atom_id res chain seq x y z
N SER A 1 11.70 -1.39 -4.44
CA SER A 1 12.53 -1.03 -5.61
C SER A 1 13.00 0.41 -5.49
N LEU A 2 14.07 0.77 -6.23
CA LEU A 2 14.59 2.15 -6.25
C LEU A 2 13.54 3.14 -6.77
N ILE A 3 12.71 2.71 -7.71
CA ILE A 3 11.65 3.53 -8.32
C ILE A 3 10.60 3.93 -7.28
N SER A 4 10.10 2.99 -6.50
CA SER A 4 9.11 3.29 -5.45
C SER A 4 9.67 4.18 -4.33
N THR A 5 10.95 4.03 -4.04
CA THR A 5 11.65 4.90 -3.08
C THR A 5 11.82 6.31 -3.63
N ALA A 6 12.21 6.47 -4.90
CA ALA A 6 12.31 7.75 -5.57
C ALA A 6 10.95 8.46 -5.66
N THR A 7 9.88 7.73 -6.03
CA THR A 7 8.53 8.26 -6.07
C THR A 7 8.09 8.80 -4.71
N ARG A 8 8.42 8.10 -3.61
CA ARG A 8 8.12 8.54 -2.25
C ARG A 8 8.87 9.83 -1.86
N TYR A 9 10.14 9.97 -2.27
CA TYR A 9 10.89 11.22 -2.04
C TYR A 9 10.34 12.38 -2.85
N ILE A 10 9.98 12.14 -4.12
CA ILE A 10 9.32 13.13 -4.98
C ILE A 10 8.00 13.57 -4.34
N TYR A 11 7.21 12.63 -3.84
CA TYR A 11 5.96 12.90 -3.16
C TYR A 11 6.16 13.83 -1.95
N ASN A 12 7.12 13.53 -1.09
CA ASN A 12 7.45 14.37 0.07
C ASN A 12 7.99 15.77 -0.34
N PHE A 13 8.73 15.85 -1.43
CA PHE A 13 9.25 17.11 -1.95
C PHE A 13 8.14 18.03 -2.51
N PHE A 14 7.13 17.46 -3.15
CA PHE A 14 5.99 18.23 -3.68
C PHE A 14 5.00 18.64 -2.58
N ILE A 15 4.83 17.83 -1.56
CA ILE A 15 3.94 18.14 -0.43
C ILE A 15 4.58 19.20 0.47
N GLY A 16 5.90 19.14 0.72
CA GLY A 16 6.61 19.98 1.68
C GLY A 16 6.38 21.50 1.53
N PRO A 17 6.53 22.09 0.35
CA PRO A 17 6.40 23.55 0.16
C PRO A 17 4.97 24.09 0.18
N ARG A 18 3.96 23.23 0.05
CA ARG A 18 2.55 23.62 -0.13
C ARG A 18 1.67 23.46 1.10
N TYR A 19 2.13 22.69 2.08
CA TYR A 19 1.36 22.34 3.26
C TYR A 19 2.09 22.76 4.52
N SER A 20 1.33 22.96 5.61
CA SER A 20 1.92 23.32 6.89
C SER A 20 2.80 22.21 7.43
N ALA A 21 3.78 22.55 8.27
CA ALA A 21 4.61 21.56 8.96
C ALA A 21 3.77 20.58 9.80
N ASP A 22 2.64 21.06 10.33
CA ASP A 22 1.70 20.26 11.12
C ASP A 22 0.99 19.22 10.25
N ASP A 23 0.52 19.59 9.05
CA ASP A 23 -0.14 18.65 8.11
C ASP A 23 0.81 17.54 7.67
N LEU A 24 2.08 17.89 7.41
CA LEU A 24 3.12 16.89 7.13
C LEU A 24 3.35 15.96 8.30
N GLY A 25 3.33 16.50 9.53
CA GLY A 25 3.43 15.71 10.75
C GLY A 25 2.27 14.73 10.90
N TYR A 26 1.04 15.19 10.70
CA TYR A 26 -0.16 14.35 10.76
C TYR A 26 -0.16 13.26 9.69
N TYR A 27 0.16 13.60 8.45
CA TYR A 27 0.30 12.63 7.37
C TYR A 27 1.40 11.60 7.66
N GLY A 28 2.58 12.05 8.11
CA GLY A 28 3.70 11.18 8.43
C GLY A 28 3.38 10.16 9.52
N GLN A 29 2.66 10.58 10.57
CA GLN A 29 2.19 9.68 11.62
C GLN A 29 1.12 8.72 11.11
N ALA A 30 0.13 9.21 10.37
CA ALA A 30 -0.89 8.36 9.74
C ALA A 30 -0.25 7.28 8.88
N PHE A 31 0.72 7.65 8.05
CA PHE A 31 1.45 6.73 7.19
C PHE A 31 2.24 5.69 7.97
N LYS A 32 2.94 6.10 9.03
CA LYS A 32 3.72 5.21 9.91
C LYS A 32 2.83 4.13 10.54
N PHE A 33 1.70 4.53 11.12
CA PHE A 33 0.78 3.58 11.79
C PHE A 33 0.03 2.69 10.81
N HIS A 34 -0.34 3.19 9.62
CA HIS A 34 -0.90 2.38 8.56
C HIS A 34 0.08 1.30 8.07
N GLN A 35 1.38 1.61 8.00
CA GLN A 35 2.37 0.66 7.52
C GLN A 35 2.55 -0.56 8.44
N ILE A 36 2.23 -0.47 9.73
CA ILE A 36 2.43 -1.57 10.67
C ILE A 36 1.61 -2.80 10.25
N PRO A 37 0.25 -2.75 10.21
CA PRO A 37 -0.55 -3.90 9.80
C PRO A 37 -0.27 -4.30 8.35
N TYR A 38 -0.06 -3.35 7.46
CA TYR A 38 0.30 -3.61 6.08
C TYR A 38 1.58 -4.45 5.93
N ASN A 39 2.65 -4.08 6.62
CA ASN A 39 3.93 -4.82 6.56
C ASN A 39 3.80 -6.22 7.15
N VAL A 40 3.08 -6.38 8.26
CA VAL A 40 2.83 -7.69 8.87
C VAL A 40 2.08 -8.60 7.89
N ILE A 41 1.00 -8.13 7.29
CA ILE A 41 0.21 -8.89 6.32
C ILE A 41 1.08 -9.26 5.11
N THR A 42 1.74 -8.28 4.51
CA THR A 42 2.52 -8.48 3.28
C THR A 42 3.71 -9.40 3.49
N SER A 43 4.47 -9.24 4.58
CA SER A 43 5.64 -10.08 4.88
C SER A 43 5.24 -11.53 5.16
N THR A 44 4.14 -11.73 5.89
CA THR A 44 3.63 -13.08 6.17
C THR A 44 3.20 -13.78 4.88
N ILE A 45 2.45 -13.09 4.03
CA ILE A 45 1.95 -13.66 2.78
C ILE A 45 3.10 -13.94 1.80
N THR A 46 4.03 -13.00 1.61
CA THR A 46 5.17 -13.19 0.71
C THR A 46 6.13 -14.26 1.23
N GLY A 47 6.37 -14.32 2.53
CA GLY A 47 7.24 -15.34 3.15
C GLY A 47 6.75 -16.77 2.93
N VAL A 48 5.43 -16.99 2.94
CA VAL A 48 4.82 -18.31 2.67
C VAL A 48 4.69 -18.56 1.17
N SER A 49 4.38 -17.53 0.39
CA SER A 49 4.05 -17.68 -1.03
C SER A 49 5.26 -17.94 -1.90
N TYR A 50 6.37 -17.25 -1.65
CA TYR A 50 7.54 -17.28 -2.51
C TYR A 50 8.18 -18.67 -2.64
N PRO A 51 8.43 -19.44 -1.54
CA PRO A 51 9.00 -20.79 -1.64
C PRO A 51 8.11 -21.75 -2.41
N VAL A 52 6.78 -21.67 -2.20
CA VAL A 52 5.83 -22.56 -2.88
C VAL A 52 5.69 -22.22 -4.35
N PHE A 53 5.69 -20.94 -4.72
CA PHE A 53 5.71 -20.55 -6.12
C PHE A 53 6.97 -21.07 -6.84
N SER A 54 8.12 -20.94 -6.19
CA SER A 54 9.39 -21.42 -6.75
C SER A 54 9.40 -22.94 -6.97
N SER A 55 8.78 -23.71 -6.07
CA SER A 55 8.70 -25.19 -6.20
C SER A 55 7.74 -25.65 -7.32
N LEU A 56 6.77 -24.84 -7.70
CA LEU A 56 5.75 -25.13 -8.72
C LEU A 56 6.10 -24.60 -10.13
N ASN A 57 7.35 -24.22 -10.38
CA ASN A 57 7.75 -23.49 -11.59
C ASN A 57 7.41 -24.22 -12.91
N ASN A 58 7.30 -25.54 -12.91
CA ASN A 58 6.98 -26.35 -14.08
C ASN A 58 5.51 -26.80 -14.15
N GLU A 59 4.67 -26.47 -13.18
CA GLU A 59 3.28 -26.97 -13.06
C GLU A 59 2.28 -25.83 -13.11
N LYS A 60 2.02 -25.30 -14.32
CA LYS A 60 1.18 -24.10 -14.54
C LYS A 60 -0.21 -24.17 -13.93
N GLU A 61 -0.88 -25.32 -14.00
CA GLU A 61 -2.23 -25.51 -13.43
C GLU A 61 -2.21 -25.42 -11.91
N ARG A 62 -1.25 -26.06 -11.27
CA ARG A 62 -1.06 -26.00 -9.81
C ARG A 62 -0.65 -24.60 -9.36
N GLN A 63 0.20 -23.91 -10.14
CA GLN A 63 0.53 -22.50 -9.89
C GLN A 63 -0.72 -21.63 -9.86
N MET A 64 -1.63 -21.78 -10.84
CA MET A 64 -2.84 -20.97 -10.91
C MET A 64 -3.77 -21.21 -9.72
N LEU A 65 -3.98 -22.48 -9.34
CA LEU A 65 -4.76 -22.85 -8.16
C LEU A 65 -4.16 -22.27 -6.87
N TYR A 66 -2.84 -22.29 -6.78
CA TYR A 66 -2.13 -21.76 -5.62
C TYR A 66 -2.24 -20.22 -5.54
N ILE A 67 -2.14 -19.52 -6.67
CA ILE A 67 -2.37 -18.07 -6.76
C ILE A 67 -3.76 -17.72 -6.23
N GLN A 68 -4.79 -18.42 -6.70
CA GLN A 68 -6.16 -18.19 -6.25
C GLN A 68 -6.33 -18.44 -4.75
N LYS A 69 -5.70 -19.49 -4.22
CA LYS A 69 -5.72 -19.80 -2.79
C LYS A 69 -5.08 -18.69 -1.96
N ILE A 70 -3.89 -18.21 -2.36
CA ILE A 70 -3.20 -17.11 -1.69
C ILE A 70 -4.02 -15.83 -1.75
N MET A 71 -4.59 -15.50 -2.90
CA MET A 71 -5.44 -14.31 -3.01
C MET A 71 -6.64 -14.36 -2.07
N ARG A 72 -7.30 -15.52 -1.93
CA ARG A 72 -8.40 -15.70 -0.97
C ARG A 72 -7.94 -15.56 0.48
N MET A 73 -6.79 -16.15 0.82
CA MET A 73 -6.22 -16.03 2.18
C MET A 73 -5.82 -14.59 2.49
N THR A 74 -5.23 -13.89 1.51
CA THR A 74 -4.90 -12.47 1.63
C THR A 74 -6.14 -11.64 1.89
N ALA A 75 -7.21 -11.87 1.12
CA ALA A 75 -8.48 -11.19 1.32
C ALA A 75 -9.05 -11.46 2.72
N PHE A 76 -9.09 -12.72 3.12
CA PHE A 76 -9.63 -13.14 4.42
C PHE A 76 -8.92 -12.50 5.60
N ILE A 77 -7.63 -12.21 5.50
CA ILE A 77 -6.85 -11.55 6.56
C ILE A 77 -6.94 -10.02 6.42
N THR A 78 -6.75 -9.49 5.20
CA THR A 78 -6.64 -8.04 4.97
C THR A 78 -7.96 -7.32 5.26
N PHE A 79 -9.08 -7.84 4.77
CA PHE A 79 -10.37 -7.16 4.95
C PHE A 79 -10.76 -6.99 6.42
N PRO A 80 -10.79 -8.04 7.26
CA PRO A 80 -11.15 -7.87 8.67
C PRO A 80 -10.20 -6.96 9.43
N VAL A 81 -8.88 -7.08 9.19
CA VAL A 81 -7.88 -6.26 9.88
C VAL A 81 -8.01 -4.80 9.50
N MET A 82 -8.09 -4.48 8.21
CA MET A 82 -8.15 -3.09 7.75
C MET A 82 -9.51 -2.44 8.04
N ILE A 83 -10.62 -3.16 7.83
CA ILE A 83 -11.96 -2.65 8.17
C ILE A 83 -12.09 -2.47 9.68
N GLY A 84 -11.61 -3.43 10.47
CA GLY A 84 -11.60 -3.31 11.92
C GLY A 84 -10.81 -2.07 12.37
N LEU A 85 -9.61 -1.88 11.83
CA LEU A 85 -8.78 -0.71 12.12
C LEU A 85 -9.46 0.61 11.69
N TYR A 86 -10.15 0.61 10.54
CA TYR A 86 -10.92 1.76 10.07
C TYR A 86 -12.05 2.14 11.04
N CYS A 87 -12.78 1.15 11.55
CA CYS A 87 -13.87 1.37 12.49
C CYS A 87 -13.38 1.91 13.84
N ILE A 88 -12.27 1.38 14.35
CA ILE A 88 -11.72 1.80 15.65
C ILE A 88 -10.74 2.98 15.53
N ALA A 89 -10.47 3.50 14.33
CA ALA A 89 -9.45 4.52 14.07
C ALA A 89 -9.52 5.74 15.03
N PRO A 90 -10.69 6.33 15.33
CA PRO A 90 -10.76 7.45 16.28
C PRO A 90 -10.26 7.06 17.67
N ASN A 91 -10.75 5.94 18.21
CA ASN A 91 -10.39 5.45 19.53
C ASN A 91 -8.93 5.00 19.58
N PHE A 92 -8.44 4.40 18.49
CA PHE A 92 -7.04 4.01 18.33
C PHE A 92 -6.10 5.23 18.47
N ILE A 93 -6.44 6.33 17.77
CA ILE A 93 -5.64 7.56 17.84
C ILE A 93 -5.69 8.16 19.24
N SER A 94 -6.86 8.31 19.83
CA SER A 94 -7.02 8.92 21.15
C SER A 94 -6.27 8.14 22.25
N VAL A 95 -6.37 6.80 22.24
CA VAL A 95 -5.77 5.95 23.27
C VAL A 95 -4.25 5.81 23.10
N ILE A 96 -3.76 5.63 21.87
CA ILE A 96 -2.34 5.34 21.62
C ILE A 96 -1.52 6.60 21.41
N LEU A 97 -2.09 7.63 20.75
CA LEU A 97 -1.35 8.82 20.36
C LEU A 97 -1.77 10.08 21.11
N THR A 98 -2.86 10.06 21.83
CA THR A 98 -3.54 11.22 22.45
C THR A 98 -4.36 12.06 21.47
N ASP A 99 -5.29 12.86 22.00
CA ASP A 99 -6.22 13.69 21.22
C ASP A 99 -5.53 14.77 20.37
N LYS A 100 -4.30 15.13 20.70
CA LYS A 100 -3.45 16.03 19.88
C LYS A 100 -3.33 15.55 18.42
N TRP A 101 -3.38 14.24 18.21
CA TRP A 101 -3.20 13.63 16.90
C TRP A 101 -4.51 13.37 16.14
N MET A 102 -5.66 13.79 16.69
CA MET A 102 -6.95 13.63 16.02
C MET A 102 -7.01 14.25 14.61
N PRO A 103 -6.34 15.37 14.30
CA PRO A 103 -6.33 15.89 12.93
C PRO A 103 -5.74 14.94 11.88
N MET A 104 -4.97 13.91 12.27
CA MET A 104 -4.49 12.90 11.34
C MET A 104 -5.56 11.88 10.88
N LEU A 105 -6.72 11.84 11.54
CA LEU A 105 -7.77 10.84 11.31
C LEU A 105 -8.22 10.71 9.84
N PRO A 106 -8.50 11.80 9.10
CA PRO A 106 -8.87 11.67 7.69
C PRO A 106 -7.77 11.02 6.85
N TYR A 107 -6.52 11.42 7.04
CA TYR A 107 -5.37 10.81 6.35
C TYR A 107 -5.23 9.33 6.68
N PHE A 108 -5.38 8.99 7.96
CA PHE A 108 -5.26 7.62 8.43
C PHE A 108 -6.34 6.71 7.83
N LYS A 109 -7.60 7.18 7.78
CA LYS A 109 -8.71 6.45 7.16
C LYS A 109 -8.50 6.19 5.67
N ILE A 110 -8.05 7.19 4.92
CA ILE A 110 -7.77 7.04 3.49
C ILE A 110 -6.62 6.03 3.28
N LEU A 111 -5.56 6.12 4.07
CA LEU A 111 -4.44 5.19 3.99
C LEU A 111 -4.82 3.75 4.36
N ILE A 112 -5.72 3.54 5.33
CA ILE A 112 -6.25 2.22 5.66
C ILE A 112 -7.01 1.63 4.47
N LEU A 113 -7.86 2.41 3.80
CA LEU A 113 -8.56 1.96 2.60
C LEU A 113 -7.61 1.63 1.45
N ALA A 114 -6.58 2.46 1.23
CA ALA A 114 -5.49 2.16 0.29
C ALA A 114 -4.76 0.86 0.65
N GLY A 115 -4.54 0.63 1.94
CA GLY A 115 -3.90 -0.57 2.48
C GLY A 115 -4.65 -1.88 2.19
N ILE A 116 -5.94 -1.82 1.86
CA ILE A 116 -6.70 -3.00 1.44
C ILE A 116 -6.23 -3.49 0.06
N ALA A 117 -5.99 -2.59 -0.88
CA ALA A 117 -5.61 -2.93 -2.25
C ALA A 117 -4.13 -3.33 -2.39
N MET A 118 -3.25 -2.75 -1.60
CA MET A 118 -1.80 -2.89 -1.70
C MET A 118 -1.27 -4.34 -1.64
N PRO A 119 -1.71 -5.24 -0.72
CA PRO A 119 -1.23 -6.62 -0.70
C PRO A 119 -1.56 -7.37 -1.99
N PHE A 120 -2.70 -7.10 -2.61
CA PHE A 120 -3.10 -7.72 -3.87
C PHE A 120 -2.25 -7.23 -5.04
N ILE A 121 -1.95 -5.94 -5.09
CA ILE A 121 -1.04 -5.35 -6.08
C ILE A 121 0.34 -6.00 -5.97
N ASN A 122 0.89 -6.10 -4.76
CA ASN A 122 2.18 -6.71 -4.54
C ASN A 122 2.22 -8.20 -4.89
N LEU A 123 1.16 -8.96 -4.58
CA LEU A 123 1.04 -10.35 -5.00
C LEU A 123 1.08 -10.48 -6.51
N ASN A 124 0.27 -9.70 -7.23
CA ASN A 124 0.24 -9.71 -8.70
C ASN A 124 1.61 -9.37 -9.30
N LEU A 125 2.28 -8.35 -8.76
CA LEU A 125 3.62 -7.97 -9.23
C LEU A 125 4.66 -9.08 -8.95
N ASN A 126 4.60 -9.74 -7.79
CA ASN A 126 5.51 -10.84 -7.47
C ASN A 126 5.31 -12.07 -8.36
N ILE A 127 4.08 -12.33 -8.81
CA ILE A 127 3.79 -13.41 -9.77
C ILE A 127 4.60 -13.23 -11.06
N PHE A 128 4.73 -12.02 -11.60
CA PHE A 128 5.53 -11.78 -12.81
C PHE A 128 7.02 -12.10 -12.60
N ASN A 129 7.57 -11.89 -11.41
CA ASN A 129 8.94 -12.26 -11.09
C ASN A 129 9.11 -13.78 -11.06
N VAL A 130 8.14 -14.51 -10.48
CA VAL A 130 8.18 -15.96 -10.37
C VAL A 130 8.00 -16.66 -11.74
N ILE A 131 7.16 -16.11 -12.61
CA ILE A 131 6.94 -16.63 -13.99
C ILE A 131 8.15 -16.32 -14.91
N GLY A 132 9.19 -15.65 -14.40
CA GLY A 132 10.38 -15.32 -15.17
C GLY A 132 10.18 -14.18 -16.20
N LYS A 133 9.21 -13.31 -15.95
CA LYS A 133 8.94 -12.13 -16.80
C LYS A 133 9.22 -10.81 -16.06
N PRO A 134 10.46 -10.56 -15.61
CA PRO A 134 10.79 -9.36 -14.84
C PRO A 134 10.59 -8.06 -15.63
N ARG A 135 10.64 -8.11 -16.97
CA ARG A 135 10.35 -6.93 -17.82
C ARG A 135 8.92 -6.44 -17.65
N LEU A 136 7.95 -7.34 -17.54
CA LEU A 136 6.55 -6.96 -17.30
C LEU A 136 6.36 -6.36 -15.90
N TYR A 137 7.06 -6.90 -14.90
CA TYR A 137 7.11 -6.30 -13.56
C TYR A 137 7.56 -4.83 -13.61
N PHE A 138 8.70 -4.56 -14.27
CA PHE A 138 9.22 -3.20 -14.42
C PHE A 138 8.27 -2.27 -15.19
N GLN A 139 7.68 -2.76 -16.27
CA GLN A 139 6.73 -1.96 -17.06
C GLN A 139 5.50 -1.57 -16.25
N MET A 140 4.92 -2.52 -15.51
CA MET A 140 3.76 -2.28 -14.65
C MET A 140 4.11 -1.33 -13.49
N GLU A 141 5.28 -1.52 -12.85
CA GLU A 141 5.74 -0.65 -11.79
C GLU A 141 6.02 0.78 -12.30
N PHE A 142 6.63 0.91 -13.46
CA PHE A 142 6.90 2.19 -14.11
C PHE A 142 5.59 2.91 -14.49
N LEU A 143 4.65 2.18 -15.10
CA LEU A 143 3.35 2.71 -15.50
C LEU A 143 2.55 3.19 -14.28
N ARG A 144 2.49 2.38 -13.22
CA ARG A 144 1.81 2.74 -11.96
C ARG A 144 2.42 3.99 -11.34
N ASN A 145 3.74 4.02 -11.14
CA ASN A 145 4.41 5.16 -10.53
C ASN A 145 4.33 6.41 -11.41
N GLY A 146 4.41 6.25 -12.74
CA GLY A 146 4.23 7.34 -13.70
C GLY A 146 2.83 7.93 -13.64
N LEU A 147 1.81 7.08 -13.50
CA LEU A 147 0.42 7.50 -13.38
C LEU A 147 0.17 8.23 -12.06
N ILE A 148 0.75 7.77 -10.95
CA ILE A 148 0.71 8.47 -9.64
C ILE A 148 1.35 9.86 -9.77
N ILE A 149 2.51 9.97 -10.38
CA ILE A 149 3.20 11.26 -10.58
C ILE A 149 2.37 12.17 -11.49
N ALA A 150 1.82 11.67 -12.58
CA ALA A 150 0.96 12.45 -13.48
C ALA A 150 -0.29 12.96 -12.76
N LEU A 151 -0.93 12.12 -11.95
CA LEU A 151 -2.06 12.53 -11.11
C LEU A 151 -1.70 13.60 -10.10
N LEU A 152 -0.49 13.54 -9.50
CA LEU A 152 0.00 14.58 -8.60
C LEU A 152 0.09 15.96 -9.29
N PHE A 153 0.52 15.98 -10.56
CA PHE A 153 0.60 17.21 -11.34
C PHE A 153 -0.78 17.75 -11.76
N VAL A 154 -1.72 16.87 -12.07
CA VAL A 154 -3.07 17.24 -12.56
C VAL A 154 -3.98 17.64 -11.40
N LEU A 155 -3.93 16.89 -10.29
CA LEU A 155 -4.79 17.09 -9.12
C LEU A 155 -4.24 18.12 -8.13
N ASN A 156 -3.61 19.14 -8.55
CA ASN A 156 -2.99 20.27 -7.84
C ASN A 156 -3.77 20.82 -6.59
N SER A 157 -4.50 19.99 -5.89
CA SER A 157 -5.49 20.23 -4.84
C SER A 157 -5.06 19.61 -3.51
N THR A 158 -5.89 19.68 -2.51
CA THR A 158 -5.73 19.24 -1.11
C THR A 158 -5.02 17.88 -0.93
N ILE A 159 -4.26 17.70 0.17
CA ILE A 159 -3.59 16.41 0.54
C ILE A 159 -4.53 15.21 0.43
N GLU A 160 -5.81 15.37 0.79
CA GLU A 160 -6.80 14.31 0.70
C GLU A 160 -7.00 13.80 -0.73
N ILE A 161 -7.05 14.70 -1.71
CA ILE A 161 -7.20 14.34 -3.14
C ILE A 161 -5.94 13.67 -3.66
N MET A 162 -4.76 14.12 -3.20
CA MET A 162 -3.49 13.46 -3.51
C MET A 162 -3.42 12.04 -2.92
N LEU A 163 -3.98 11.82 -1.72
CA LEU A 163 -4.08 10.50 -1.10
C LEU A 163 -5.07 9.58 -1.84
N TYR A 164 -6.15 10.12 -2.39
CA TYR A 164 -7.04 9.36 -3.29
C TYR A 164 -6.32 8.92 -4.57
N GLY A 165 -5.39 9.72 -5.10
CA GLY A 165 -4.50 9.30 -6.18
C GLY A 165 -3.57 8.14 -5.82
N TYR A 166 -3.24 7.95 -4.55
CA TYR A 166 -2.47 6.81 -4.05
C TYR A 166 -3.29 5.50 -3.98
N LEU A 167 -4.61 5.60 -4.04
CA LEU A 167 -5.56 4.48 -4.06
C LEU A 167 -5.65 3.79 -5.44
N ILE A 168 -5.22 4.46 -6.52
CA ILE A 168 -5.23 3.97 -7.90
C ILE A 168 -3.88 3.33 -8.25
#